data_e637630c32ff14ccb452d8f7a13df582
#
_entry.id   e637630c32ff14ccb452d8f7a13df582
#
_cell.length_a   1.000
_cell.length_b   1.000
_cell.length_c   1.000
_cell.angle_alpha   90.00
_cell.angle_beta   90.00
_cell.angle_gamma   90.00
#
_symmetry.space_group_name_H-M   'P 1'
#
loop_
_entity.id
_entity.type
_entity.pdbx_description
1 polymer ?
#
loop_
_entity_poly.entity_id
_entity_poly.type
_entity_poly.pdbx_seq_one_letter_code
_entity_poly.pdbx_strand_id
1 'polypeptide(L)'
;MWKKLKNIHYLFHIALVFIVFPIAGVISGDYSLLLLLWTAFFIGAYYNLLLDNHPFHQWLSWWIMIAYIFYSSIWLNPSFVWYIFYLSNLLIYHFNEIPFKSWRFWTFFTLQPIILFSIFLKNPSDLSYLIFLLVTFIFVDLLTFGLYRMQLAELLQE
;
A
#
# COMPACT_ATOMS: atom_id res chain seq x y z
N MET A 1 -7.39 -11.06 20.95
CA MET A 1 -6.49 -10.69 19.85
C MET A 1 -6.24 -11.84 18.89
N TRP A 2 -5.86 -13.03 19.41
CA TRP A 2 -5.56 -14.18 18.56
C TRP A 2 -6.75 -14.61 17.69
N LYS A 3 -7.97 -14.59 18.26
CA LYS A 3 -9.18 -14.93 17.51
C LYS A 3 -9.44 -13.94 16.39
N LYS A 4 -9.18 -12.64 16.63
CA LYS A 4 -9.34 -11.62 15.59
C LYS A 4 -8.34 -11.83 14.46
N LEU A 5 -7.10 -12.20 14.78
CA LEU A 5 -6.09 -12.50 13.76
C LEU A 5 -6.48 -13.71 12.92
N LYS A 6 -7.05 -14.74 13.54
CA LYS A 6 -7.50 -15.92 12.80
C LYS A 6 -8.68 -15.63 11.86
N ASN A 7 -9.52 -14.66 12.22
CA ASN A 7 -10.69 -14.32 11.44
C ASN A 7 -10.36 -13.41 10.26
N ILE A 8 -9.14 -12.86 10.19
CA ILE A 8 -8.70 -12.05 9.06
C ILE A 8 -8.51 -12.98 7.86
N HIS A 9 -9.01 -12.55 6.70
CA HIS A 9 -8.88 -13.31 5.47
C HIS A 9 -7.40 -13.62 5.22
N TYR A 10 -7.10 -14.86 4.82
CA TYR A 10 -5.72 -15.33 4.68
C TYR A 10 -4.89 -14.50 3.70
N LEU A 11 -5.53 -13.86 2.72
CA LEU A 11 -4.83 -12.98 1.77
C LEU A 11 -4.09 -11.83 2.46
N PHE A 12 -4.64 -11.33 3.56
CA PHE A 12 -3.97 -10.26 4.30
C PHE A 12 -2.70 -10.75 4.97
N HIS A 13 -2.67 -12.02 5.37
CA HIS A 13 -1.45 -12.61 5.96
C HIS A 13 -0.43 -12.98 4.89
N ILE A 14 -0.89 -13.46 3.73
CA ILE A 14 0.00 -13.81 2.62
C ILE A 14 0.76 -12.57 2.12
N ALA A 15 0.13 -11.40 2.20
CA ALA A 15 0.77 -10.14 1.80
C ALA A 15 2.07 -9.88 2.56
N LEU A 16 2.26 -10.48 3.74
CA LEU A 16 3.49 -10.34 4.51
C LEU A 16 4.73 -10.89 3.78
N VAL A 17 4.54 -11.73 2.77
CA VAL A 17 5.67 -12.25 1.98
C VAL A 17 6.48 -11.11 1.34
N PHE A 18 5.84 -10.01 0.99
CA PHE A 18 6.52 -8.87 0.37
C PHE A 18 7.48 -8.15 1.32
N ILE A 19 7.42 -8.44 2.62
CA ILE A 19 8.34 -7.86 3.61
C ILE A 19 9.75 -8.42 3.45
N VAL A 20 9.89 -9.55 2.78
CA VAL A 20 11.21 -10.13 2.49
C VAL A 20 12.10 -9.14 1.72
N PHE A 21 11.51 -8.28 0.87
CA PHE A 21 12.26 -7.34 0.06
C PHE A 21 13.10 -6.35 0.90
N PRO A 22 12.50 -5.59 1.85
CA PRO A 22 13.33 -4.70 2.68
C PRO A 22 14.26 -5.46 3.61
N ILE A 23 13.86 -6.61 4.12
CA ILE A 23 14.74 -7.43 4.98
C ILE A 23 15.98 -7.87 4.20
N ALA A 24 15.78 -8.37 2.99
CA ALA A 24 16.90 -8.79 2.14
C ALA A 24 17.81 -7.61 1.80
N GLY A 25 17.25 -6.42 1.56
CA GLY A 25 18.02 -5.22 1.30
C GLY A 25 18.89 -4.80 2.49
N VAL A 26 18.38 -4.95 3.71
CA VAL A 26 19.15 -4.64 4.91
C VAL A 26 20.26 -5.69 5.10
N ILE A 27 19.96 -6.96 4.90
CA ILE A 27 20.95 -8.04 5.06
C ILE A 27 22.09 -7.87 4.03
N SER A 28 21.76 -7.49 2.80
CA SER A 28 22.76 -7.29 1.74
C SER A 28 23.54 -5.98 1.89
N GLY A 29 23.16 -5.11 2.82
CA GLY A 29 23.85 -3.85 3.06
C GLY A 29 23.35 -2.68 2.22
N ASP A 30 22.35 -2.88 1.38
CA ASP A 30 21.80 -1.81 0.53
C ASP A 30 21.01 -0.78 1.31
N TYR A 31 20.43 -1.16 2.45
CA TYR A 31 19.61 -0.27 3.28
C TYR A 31 20.09 -0.33 4.73
N SER A 32 19.82 0.73 5.48
CA SER A 32 20.19 0.82 6.89
C SER A 32 19.23 0.00 7.76
N LEU A 33 19.68 -0.32 8.98
CA LEU A 33 18.83 -1.01 9.96
C LEU A 33 17.58 -0.22 10.33
N LEU A 34 17.62 1.10 10.14
CA LEU A 34 16.46 1.96 10.40
C LEU A 34 15.28 1.56 9.53
N LEU A 35 15.53 1.02 8.33
CA LEU A 35 14.46 0.55 7.46
C LEU A 35 13.66 -0.59 8.11
N LEU A 36 14.30 -1.45 8.89
CA LEU A 36 13.58 -2.52 9.60
C LEU A 36 12.59 -1.94 10.61
N LEU A 37 12.98 -0.88 11.30
CA LEU A 37 12.09 -0.20 12.24
C LEU A 37 10.90 0.42 11.51
N TRP A 38 11.15 1.12 10.40
CA TRP A 38 10.09 1.70 9.59
C TRP A 38 9.15 0.65 9.02
N THR A 39 9.72 -0.48 8.57
CA THR A 39 8.92 -1.59 8.07
C THR A 39 8.05 -2.19 9.18
N ALA A 40 8.59 -2.27 10.40
CA ALA A 40 7.80 -2.73 11.55
C ALA A 40 6.62 -1.79 11.84
N PHE A 41 6.82 -0.48 11.73
CA PHE A 41 5.71 0.48 11.87
C PHE A 41 4.67 0.30 10.76
N PHE A 42 5.11 0.05 9.54
CA PHE A 42 4.20 -0.19 8.41
C PHE A 42 3.34 -1.42 8.67
N ILE A 43 3.94 -2.52 9.09
CA ILE A 43 3.22 -3.75 9.40
C ILE A 43 2.27 -3.55 10.58
N GLY A 44 2.75 -2.86 11.62
CA GLY A 44 1.91 -2.54 12.77
C GLY A 44 0.70 -1.72 12.39
N ALA A 45 0.90 -0.71 11.53
CA ALA A 45 -0.20 0.11 11.03
C ALA A 45 -1.17 -0.72 10.19
N TYR A 46 -0.66 -1.61 9.36
CA TYR A 46 -1.46 -2.49 8.52
C TYR A 46 -2.39 -3.37 9.38
N TYR A 47 -1.84 -4.03 10.39
CA TYR A 47 -2.65 -4.87 11.27
C TYR A 47 -3.54 -4.06 12.19
N ASN A 48 -3.12 -2.86 12.58
CA ASN A 48 -3.98 -1.97 13.35
C ASN A 48 -5.24 -1.60 12.58
N LEU A 49 -5.11 -1.33 11.28
CA LEU A 49 -6.27 -1.08 10.42
C LEU A 49 -7.19 -2.28 10.35
N LEU A 50 -6.65 -3.49 10.38
CA LEU A 50 -7.44 -4.71 10.30
C LEU A 50 -8.13 -5.06 11.61
N LEU A 51 -7.56 -4.68 12.75
CA LEU A 51 -8.01 -5.15 14.07
C LEU A 51 -8.72 -4.08 14.90
N ASP A 52 -8.32 -2.81 14.76
CA ASP A 52 -8.80 -1.72 15.61
C ASP A 52 -9.90 -0.95 14.91
N ASN A 53 -10.96 -0.61 15.65
CA ASN A 53 -12.09 0.14 15.13
C ASN A 53 -12.10 1.62 15.56
N HIS A 54 -11.09 2.06 16.32
CA HIS A 54 -11.02 3.45 16.79
C HIS A 54 -10.69 4.37 15.61
N PRO A 55 -11.51 5.41 15.33
CA PRO A 55 -11.32 6.24 14.13
C PRO A 55 -9.97 6.95 14.07
N PHE A 56 -9.47 7.45 15.21
CA PHE A 56 -8.18 8.13 15.23
C PHE A 56 -7.03 7.18 14.93
N HIS A 57 -7.05 5.97 15.50
CA HIS A 57 -6.02 4.99 15.25
C HIS A 57 -6.01 4.55 13.79
N GLN A 58 -7.19 4.41 13.17
CA GLN A 58 -7.30 4.08 11.76
C GLN A 58 -6.75 5.21 10.88
N TRP A 59 -7.08 6.45 11.22
CA TRP A 59 -6.58 7.62 10.51
C TRP A 59 -5.05 7.67 10.57
N LEU A 60 -4.49 7.54 11.76
CA LEU A 60 -3.04 7.58 11.96
C LEU A 60 -2.33 6.44 11.23
N SER A 61 -2.87 5.22 11.34
CA SER A 61 -2.29 4.04 10.69
C SER A 61 -2.28 4.17 9.17
N TRP A 62 -3.37 4.70 8.60
CA TRP A 62 -3.44 4.92 7.16
C TRP A 62 -2.34 5.87 6.69
N TRP A 63 -2.14 6.97 7.41
CA TRP A 63 -1.12 7.95 7.05
C TRP A 63 0.30 7.42 7.27
N ILE A 64 0.51 6.56 8.26
CA ILE A 64 1.80 5.89 8.45
C ILE A 64 2.14 5.03 7.23
N MET A 65 1.18 4.27 6.74
CA MET A 65 1.38 3.44 5.55
C MET A 65 1.69 4.29 4.32
N ILE A 66 0.94 5.37 4.12
CA ILE A 66 1.17 6.28 3.00
C ILE A 66 2.56 6.92 3.09
N ALA A 67 2.95 7.37 4.28
CA ALA A 67 4.27 7.97 4.48
C ALA A 67 5.40 6.99 4.18
N TYR A 68 5.25 5.75 4.60
CA TYR A 68 6.23 4.72 4.32
C TYR A 68 6.40 4.50 2.81
N ILE A 69 5.29 4.34 2.11
CA ILE A 69 5.32 4.11 0.66
C ILE A 69 5.92 5.31 -0.06
N PHE A 70 5.51 6.52 0.31
CA PHE A 70 6.01 7.75 -0.30
C PHE A 70 7.52 7.89 -0.11
N TYR A 71 7.98 7.78 1.13
CA TYR A 71 9.40 7.94 1.43
C TYR A 71 10.25 6.86 0.77
N SER A 72 9.84 5.60 0.92
CA SER A 72 10.64 4.49 0.41
C SER A 72 10.72 4.48 -1.11
N SER A 73 9.62 4.82 -1.79
CA SER A 73 9.58 4.85 -3.24
C SER A 73 10.49 5.92 -3.83
N ILE A 74 10.58 7.08 -3.18
CA ILE A 74 11.31 8.22 -3.72
C ILE A 74 12.78 8.16 -3.33
N TRP A 75 13.09 7.85 -2.07
CA TRP A 75 14.46 7.96 -1.55
C TRP A 75 15.23 6.65 -1.47
N LEU A 76 14.55 5.50 -1.42
CA LEU A 76 15.23 4.22 -1.35
C LEU A 76 15.23 3.50 -2.70
N ASN A 77 14.06 3.08 -3.16
CA ASN A 77 13.96 2.33 -4.42
C ASN A 77 12.53 2.45 -4.95
N PRO A 78 12.36 2.83 -6.22
CA PRO A 78 11.02 2.93 -6.80
C PRO A 78 10.21 1.63 -6.76
N SER A 79 10.85 0.48 -6.60
CA SER A 79 10.13 -0.79 -6.47
C SER A 79 9.24 -0.85 -5.23
N PHE A 80 9.46 0.02 -4.23
CA PHE A 80 8.57 0.10 -3.07
C PHE A 80 7.16 0.55 -3.43
N VAL A 81 6.92 1.07 -4.64
CA VAL A 81 5.56 1.42 -5.07
C VAL A 81 4.63 0.21 -5.08
N TRP A 82 5.16 -1.01 -5.18
CA TRP A 82 4.34 -2.21 -5.12
C TRP A 82 3.61 -2.37 -3.78
N TYR A 83 4.08 -1.72 -2.72
CA TYR A 83 3.39 -1.74 -1.43
C TYR A 83 2.05 -1.00 -1.46
N ILE A 84 1.76 -0.26 -2.53
CA ILE A 84 0.46 0.36 -2.70
C ILE A 84 -0.67 -0.68 -2.78
N PHE A 85 -0.33 -1.93 -3.13
CA PHE A 85 -1.30 -3.02 -3.12
C PHE A 85 -1.87 -3.30 -1.73
N TYR A 86 -1.10 -3.04 -0.67
CA TYR A 86 -1.63 -3.16 0.70
C TYR A 86 -2.80 -2.21 0.91
N LEU A 87 -2.67 -0.98 0.42
CA LEU A 87 -3.74 0.02 0.52
C LEU A 87 -4.94 -0.41 -0.34
N SER A 88 -4.69 -0.90 -1.55
CA SER A 88 -5.73 -1.37 -2.45
C SER A 88 -6.54 -2.50 -1.80
N ASN A 89 -5.87 -3.49 -1.23
CA ASN A 89 -6.54 -4.61 -0.59
C ASN A 89 -7.39 -4.17 0.61
N LEU A 90 -6.87 -3.23 1.41
CA LEU A 90 -7.62 -2.70 2.54
C LEU A 90 -8.88 -1.96 2.08
N LEU A 91 -8.76 -1.16 1.02
CA LEU A 91 -9.90 -0.41 0.49
C LEU A 91 -11.01 -1.32 -0.01
N ILE A 92 -10.64 -2.38 -0.73
CA ILE A 92 -11.61 -3.26 -1.39
C ILE A 92 -12.19 -4.29 -0.41
N TYR A 93 -11.32 -4.99 0.33
CA TYR A 93 -11.73 -6.18 1.08
C TYR A 93 -12.02 -5.90 2.55
N HIS A 94 -11.41 -4.89 3.13
CA HIS A 94 -11.61 -4.59 4.55
C HIS A 94 -12.62 -3.46 4.77
N PHE A 95 -12.39 -2.31 4.12
CA PHE A 95 -13.25 -1.15 4.31
C PHE A 95 -14.47 -1.16 3.40
N ASN A 96 -14.44 -1.88 2.29
CA ASN A 96 -15.52 -1.94 1.30
C ASN A 96 -15.96 -0.55 0.85
N GLU A 97 -15.01 0.35 0.65
CA GLU A 97 -15.31 1.74 0.33
C GLU A 97 -15.64 1.92 -1.14
N ILE A 98 -16.58 2.82 -1.40
CA ILE A 98 -16.98 3.15 -2.76
C ILE A 98 -15.91 4.07 -3.38
N PRO A 99 -15.38 3.73 -4.57
CA PRO A 99 -14.41 4.60 -5.24
C PRO A 99 -14.95 6.02 -5.43
N PHE A 100 -14.08 7.00 -5.27
CA PHE A 100 -14.36 8.44 -5.41
C PHE A 100 -15.27 9.04 -4.33
N LYS A 101 -15.82 8.26 -3.41
CA LYS A 101 -16.64 8.77 -2.31
C LYS A 101 -15.93 8.69 -0.96
N SER A 102 -14.79 8.05 -0.88
CA SER A 102 -14.04 7.84 0.34
C SER A 102 -12.78 8.70 0.35
N TRP A 103 -12.47 9.30 1.52
CA TRP A 103 -11.24 10.07 1.67
C TRP A 103 -10.00 9.18 1.53
N ARG A 104 -10.09 7.91 1.96
CA ARG A 104 -8.99 6.96 1.82
C ARG A 104 -8.72 6.66 0.35
N PHE A 105 -9.77 6.48 -0.43
CA PHE A 105 -9.62 6.23 -1.86
C PHE A 105 -8.95 7.41 -2.57
N TRP A 106 -9.32 8.63 -2.21
CA TRP A 106 -8.72 9.82 -2.79
C TRP A 106 -7.24 9.96 -2.41
N THR A 107 -6.88 9.64 -1.16
CA THR A 107 -5.47 9.67 -0.76
C THR A 107 -4.66 8.60 -1.50
N PHE A 108 -5.24 7.41 -1.67
CA PHE A 108 -4.62 6.35 -2.46
C PHE A 108 -4.38 6.81 -3.90
N PHE A 109 -5.36 7.42 -4.51
CA PHE A 109 -5.27 7.87 -5.90
C PHE A 109 -4.27 9.01 -6.07
N THR A 110 -4.29 10.01 -5.18
CA THR A 110 -3.40 11.16 -5.29
C THR A 110 -1.97 10.84 -4.94
N LEU A 111 -1.74 9.81 -4.14
CA LEU A 111 -0.37 9.38 -3.82
C LEU A 111 0.42 9.01 -5.07
N GLN A 112 -0.24 8.41 -6.06
CA GLN A 112 0.42 7.92 -7.27
C GLN A 112 1.03 9.04 -8.11
N PRO A 113 0.27 10.08 -8.52
CA PRO A 113 0.89 11.18 -9.28
C PRO A 113 1.91 11.96 -8.45
N ILE A 114 1.74 12.04 -7.14
CA ILE A 114 2.71 12.72 -6.27
C ILE A 114 4.05 11.98 -6.30
N ILE A 115 4.02 10.65 -6.18
CA ILE A 115 5.24 9.84 -6.26
C ILE A 115 5.88 9.98 -7.63
N LEU A 116 5.08 9.87 -8.70
CA LEU A 116 5.58 9.95 -10.05
C LEU A 116 6.24 11.30 -10.32
N PHE A 117 5.59 12.39 -9.91
CA PHE A 117 6.11 13.73 -10.11
C PHE A 117 7.38 13.96 -9.28
N SER A 118 7.42 13.45 -8.05
CA SER A 118 8.59 13.61 -7.18
C SER A 118 9.80 12.87 -7.75
N ILE A 119 9.60 11.68 -8.30
CA ILE A 119 10.67 10.92 -8.93
C ILE A 119 11.13 11.62 -10.22
N PHE A 120 10.20 12.20 -10.97
CA PHE A 120 10.54 12.99 -12.17
C PHE A 120 11.42 14.18 -11.79
N LEU A 121 11.09 14.90 -10.73
CA LEU A 121 11.91 16.04 -10.31
C LEU A 121 13.29 15.63 -9.85
N LYS A 122 13.40 14.44 -9.25
CA LYS A 122 14.68 13.93 -8.76
C LYS A 122 15.57 13.47 -9.90
N ASN A 123 15.00 12.81 -10.93
CA ASN A 123 15.73 12.24 -12.06
C ASN A 123 14.96 12.47 -13.36
N PRO A 124 14.98 13.70 -13.92
CA PRO A 124 14.17 13.99 -15.12
C PRO A 124 14.67 13.29 -16.38
N SER A 125 15.90 12.82 -16.39
CA SER A 125 16.47 12.17 -17.57
C SER A 125 16.16 10.68 -17.69
N ASP A 126 15.59 10.05 -16.66
CA ASP A 126 15.32 8.61 -16.64
C ASP A 126 13.88 8.34 -17.07
N LEU A 127 13.63 8.46 -18.38
CA LEU A 127 12.29 8.26 -18.93
C LEU A 127 11.82 6.81 -18.81
N SER A 128 12.74 5.85 -18.93
CA SER A 128 12.39 4.42 -18.82
C SER A 128 11.77 4.12 -17.45
N TYR A 129 12.35 4.68 -16.41
CA TYR A 129 11.86 4.50 -15.05
C TYR A 129 10.48 5.11 -14.86
N LEU A 130 10.29 6.33 -15.41
CA LEU A 130 9.00 7.03 -15.30
C LEU A 130 7.90 6.26 -16.03
N ILE A 131 8.21 5.73 -17.22
CA ILE A 131 7.26 4.93 -17.98
C ILE A 131 6.91 3.66 -17.22
N PHE A 132 7.90 2.99 -16.63
CA PHE A 132 7.66 1.80 -15.80
C PHE A 132 6.71 2.10 -14.64
N LEU A 133 6.94 3.20 -13.92
CA LEU A 133 6.10 3.61 -12.80
C LEU A 133 4.69 3.96 -13.26
N LEU A 134 4.56 4.67 -14.37
CA LEU A 134 3.25 5.03 -14.91
C LEU A 134 2.46 3.79 -15.28
N VAL A 135 3.08 2.83 -15.95
CA VAL A 135 2.43 1.58 -16.32
C VAL A 135 2.03 0.80 -15.08
N THR A 136 2.91 0.76 -14.06
CA THR A 136 2.62 0.10 -12.79
C THR A 136 1.39 0.71 -12.11
N PHE A 137 1.31 2.03 -12.05
CA PHE A 137 0.18 2.71 -11.41
C PHE A 137 -1.11 2.49 -12.18
N ILE A 138 -1.06 2.54 -13.51
CA ILE A 138 -2.24 2.24 -14.33
C ILE A 138 -2.71 0.81 -14.07
N PHE A 139 -1.79 -0.15 -14.02
CA PHE A 139 -2.12 -1.54 -13.73
C PHE A 139 -2.77 -1.69 -12.36
N VAL A 140 -2.19 -1.05 -11.33
CA VAL A 140 -2.74 -1.10 -9.97
C VAL A 140 -4.15 -0.53 -9.93
N ASP A 141 -4.38 0.59 -10.60
CA ASP A 141 -5.70 1.24 -10.61
C ASP A 141 -6.73 0.38 -11.32
N LEU A 142 -6.38 -0.18 -12.48
CA LEU A 142 -7.29 -1.05 -13.23
C LEU A 142 -7.62 -2.30 -12.41
N LEU A 143 -6.62 -2.88 -11.76
CA LEU A 143 -6.83 -4.05 -10.92
C LEU A 143 -7.73 -3.72 -9.72
N THR A 144 -7.51 -2.56 -9.10
CA THR A 144 -8.32 -2.11 -7.96
C THR A 144 -9.79 -1.94 -8.37
N PHE A 145 -10.04 -1.28 -9.50
CA PHE A 145 -11.40 -1.13 -10.00
C PHE A 145 -12.02 -2.47 -10.37
N GLY A 146 -11.24 -3.36 -11.00
CA GLY A 146 -11.72 -4.69 -11.36
C GLY A 146 -12.13 -5.50 -10.13
N LEU A 147 -11.29 -5.49 -9.09
CA LEU A 147 -11.60 -6.19 -7.85
C LEU A 147 -12.83 -5.60 -7.15
N TYR A 148 -12.95 -4.28 -7.17
CA TYR A 148 -14.13 -3.61 -6.60
C TYR A 148 -15.41 -4.06 -7.32
N ARG A 149 -15.38 -4.08 -8.65
CA ARG A 149 -16.54 -4.50 -9.43
C ARG A 149 -16.90 -5.97 -9.18
N MET A 150 -15.90 -6.83 -9.07
CA MET A 150 -16.12 -8.26 -8.75
C MET A 150 -16.76 -8.42 -7.38
N GLN A 151 -16.27 -7.71 -6.38
CA GLN A 151 -16.80 -7.79 -5.03
C GLN A 151 -18.23 -7.23 -4.97
N LEU A 152 -18.49 -6.15 -5.69
CA LEU A 152 -19.84 -5.58 -5.77
C LEU A 152 -20.80 -6.58 -6.39
N ALA A 153 -20.40 -7.29 -7.46
CA ALA A 153 -21.22 -8.30 -8.10
C ALA A 153 -21.52 -9.44 -7.14
N GLU A 154 -20.55 -9.89 -6.35
CA GLU A 154 -20.77 -10.93 -5.34
C GLU A 154 -21.78 -10.48 -4.29
N LEU A 155 -21.67 -9.24 -3.81
CA LEU A 155 -22.61 -8.70 -2.81
C LEU A 155 -24.02 -8.59 -3.36
N LEU A 156 -24.17 -8.26 -4.64
CA LEU A 156 -25.50 -8.14 -5.25
C LEU A 156 -26.16 -9.49 -5.50
N GLN A 157 -25.39 -10.58 -5.57
CA GLN A 157 -25.92 -11.92 -5.72
C GLN A 157 -26.46 -12.49 -4.41
N GLU A 158 -26.02 -11.96 -3.28
CA GLU A 158 -26.51 -12.40 -1.97
C GLU A 158 -27.84 -11.73 -1.64
#